data_d0b134cf1d9846d5de40262068bb7327
#
_entry.id   d0b134cf1d9846d5de40262068bb7327
#
_cell.length_a   1.000
_cell.length_b   1.000
_cell.length_c   1.000
_cell.angle_alpha   90.00
_cell.angle_beta   90.00
_cell.angle_gamma   90.00
#
_symmetry.space_group_name_H-M   'P 1'
#
loop_
_entity.id
_entity.type
_entity.pdbx_description
1 polymer ?
#
loop_
_entity_poly.entity_id
_entity_poly.type
_entity_poly.pdbx_seq_one_letter_code
_entity_poly.pdbx_strand_id
1 'polypeptide(L)'
;MRLRTFIALVLLLPALLEAAALRAQSSRNSFLKVAVGDIRYVDKAHSKKQTVGSILTDLATTAVTGKSTTQHDEYAPSVREAIVKALSDVTRFRVIDGDFHLDELAGNEEALYVDGTINSITGTSQVTPSTVKDKPAEQSYKVLINVTLNLKDARTDEAVDSHIFSMTDSDISWMTTADKALNDAIDRLASRISEYYNHRYPLHGSIVERGEEKKDKQRTVYIDLGNNCRAEKGQQFNIYVLKSIAGREARQEIGRLKIEEVMGDDLSLCKVTKG
;
A
#
# COMPACT_ATOMS: atom_id res chain seq x y z
N MET A 1 -55.27 8.60 -28.84
CA MET A 1 -54.60 9.07 -27.61
C MET A 1 -53.72 7.99 -26.95
N ARG A 2 -53.13 7.07 -27.70
CA ARG A 2 -52.29 5.96 -27.15
C ARG A 2 -50.85 5.92 -27.69
N LEU A 3 -50.47 6.81 -28.61
CA LEU A 3 -49.16 6.83 -29.26
C LEU A 3 -48.11 7.68 -28.55
N ARG A 4 -48.52 8.65 -27.71
CA ARG A 4 -47.59 9.57 -27.01
C ARG A 4 -46.96 8.95 -25.76
N THR A 5 -47.60 7.98 -25.15
CA THR A 5 -47.11 7.32 -23.92
C THR A 5 -45.98 6.30 -24.19
N PHE A 6 -45.94 5.70 -25.39
CA PHE A 6 -44.90 4.75 -25.75
C PHE A 6 -43.54 5.41 -26.10
N ILE A 7 -43.55 6.62 -26.62
CA ILE A 7 -42.31 7.34 -26.98
C ILE A 7 -41.59 7.84 -25.72
N ALA A 8 -42.31 8.21 -24.67
CA ALA A 8 -41.73 8.66 -23.41
C ALA A 8 -41.04 7.51 -22.64
N LEU A 9 -41.54 6.26 -22.76
CA LEU A 9 -40.97 5.12 -22.08
C LEU A 9 -39.66 4.63 -22.75
N VAL A 10 -39.56 4.73 -24.08
CA VAL A 10 -38.36 4.31 -24.84
C VAL A 10 -37.21 5.31 -24.68
N LEU A 11 -37.48 6.59 -24.44
CA LEU A 11 -36.45 7.61 -24.19
C LEU A 11 -35.92 7.62 -22.75
N LEU A 12 -36.67 7.07 -21.78
CA LEU A 12 -36.22 6.95 -20.37
C LEU A 12 -35.28 5.78 -20.14
N LEU A 13 -35.38 4.71 -20.93
CA LEU A 13 -34.51 3.55 -20.79
C LEU A 13 -33.01 3.84 -21.02
N PRO A 14 -32.58 4.55 -22.09
CA PRO A 14 -31.17 4.86 -22.29
C PRO A 14 -30.61 5.80 -21.19
N ALA A 15 -31.39 6.80 -20.74
CA ALA A 15 -30.95 7.70 -19.68
C ALA A 15 -30.76 7.00 -18.33
N LEU A 16 -31.56 5.98 -18.04
CA LEU A 16 -31.40 5.14 -16.84
C LEU A 16 -30.19 4.20 -16.93
N LEU A 17 -29.89 3.69 -18.13
CA LEU A 17 -28.68 2.89 -18.35
C LEU A 17 -27.39 3.73 -18.27
N GLU A 18 -27.42 4.96 -18.81
CA GLU A 18 -26.28 5.88 -18.69
C GLU A 18 -26.06 6.34 -17.24
N ALA A 19 -27.12 6.62 -16.48
CA ALA A 19 -27.02 6.96 -15.07
C ALA A 19 -26.51 5.80 -14.20
N ALA A 20 -26.88 4.56 -14.53
CA ALA A 20 -26.35 3.36 -13.86
C ALA A 20 -24.89 3.09 -14.23
N ALA A 21 -24.50 3.34 -15.48
CA ALA A 21 -23.09 3.23 -15.93
C ALA A 21 -22.21 4.31 -15.29
N LEU A 22 -22.69 5.56 -15.18
CA LEU A 22 -22.00 6.62 -14.46
C LEU A 22 -21.86 6.32 -12.96
N ARG A 23 -22.89 5.77 -12.32
CA ARG A 23 -22.81 5.34 -10.92
C ARG A 23 -21.83 4.18 -10.71
N ALA A 24 -21.81 3.22 -11.61
CA ALA A 24 -20.84 2.10 -11.57
C ALA A 24 -19.40 2.55 -11.83
N GLN A 25 -19.17 3.62 -12.58
CA GLN A 25 -17.86 4.25 -12.76
C GLN A 25 -17.44 5.08 -11.54
N SER A 26 -18.36 5.81 -10.94
CA SER A 26 -18.12 6.61 -9.73
C SER A 26 -17.67 5.73 -8.54
N SER A 27 -18.23 4.52 -8.39
CA SER A 27 -17.83 3.60 -7.32
C SER A 27 -16.43 3.01 -7.51
N ARG A 28 -15.93 2.93 -8.75
CA ARG A 28 -14.58 2.42 -9.05
C ARG A 28 -13.46 3.36 -8.65
N ASN A 29 -13.73 4.64 -8.54
CA ASN A 29 -12.78 5.70 -8.20
C ASN A 29 -12.89 6.15 -6.74
N SER A 30 -13.83 5.59 -5.97
CA SER A 30 -13.98 5.91 -4.55
C SER A 30 -12.80 5.36 -3.74
N PHE A 31 -12.42 6.11 -2.69
CA PHE A 31 -11.50 5.59 -1.69
C PHE A 31 -12.08 4.35 -1.02
N LEU A 32 -11.20 3.38 -0.78
CA LEU A 32 -11.49 2.26 0.11
C LEU A 32 -11.26 2.73 1.55
N LYS A 33 -12.30 2.70 2.37
CA LYS A 33 -12.14 2.90 3.80
C LYS A 33 -11.42 1.70 4.38
N VAL A 34 -10.34 1.93 5.10
CA VAL A 34 -9.53 0.88 5.71
C VAL A 34 -9.41 1.17 7.19
N ALA A 35 -10.07 0.38 7.99
CA ALA A 35 -9.92 0.43 9.44
C ALA A 35 -8.73 -0.41 9.88
N VAL A 36 -7.89 0.14 10.74
CA VAL A 36 -6.75 -0.57 11.31
C VAL A 36 -7.11 -1.04 12.71
N GLY A 37 -7.20 -2.35 12.85
CA GLY A 37 -7.46 -3.01 14.11
C GLY A 37 -6.18 -3.38 14.87
N ASP A 38 -6.24 -4.53 15.52
CA ASP A 38 -5.15 -5.01 16.34
C ASP A 38 -3.95 -5.47 15.50
N ILE A 39 -2.83 -4.79 15.69
CA ILE A 39 -1.51 -5.23 15.20
C ILE A 39 -0.66 -5.52 16.43
N ARG A 40 -0.48 -6.82 16.72
CA ARG A 40 0.15 -7.28 17.95
C ARG A 40 1.51 -7.90 17.69
N TYR A 41 2.42 -7.69 18.63
CA TYR A 41 3.66 -8.45 18.67
C TYR A 41 3.37 -9.88 19.15
N VAL A 42 3.88 -10.88 18.40
CA VAL A 42 3.81 -12.27 18.85
C VAL A 42 4.83 -12.47 19.95
N ASP A 43 4.37 -12.45 21.17
CA ASP A 43 5.19 -12.83 22.32
C ASP A 43 5.53 -14.31 22.24
N LYS A 44 6.70 -14.61 21.67
CA LYS A 44 7.29 -15.96 21.68
C LYS A 44 7.96 -16.29 23.03
N ALA A 45 8.00 -15.36 23.95
CA ALA A 45 8.68 -15.51 25.24
C ALA A 45 8.02 -16.56 26.15
N HIS A 46 6.74 -16.87 25.93
CA HIS A 46 6.08 -17.95 26.66
C HIS A 46 6.36 -19.35 26.12
N SER A 47 7.01 -19.52 24.97
CA SER A 47 7.26 -20.84 24.39
C SER A 47 8.67 -21.40 24.57
N LYS A 48 9.61 -20.61 25.02
CA LYS A 48 10.95 -21.10 25.39
C LYS A 48 11.42 -20.41 26.67
N LYS A 49 11.34 -21.14 27.80
CA LYS A 49 12.23 -20.86 28.94
C LYS A 49 13.63 -20.76 28.36
N GLN A 50 14.25 -19.57 28.42
CA GLN A 50 15.66 -19.41 28.10
C GLN A 50 16.42 -20.39 28.99
N THR A 51 16.87 -21.49 28.40
CA THR A 51 17.68 -22.46 29.09
C THR A 51 19.09 -21.86 29.21
N VAL A 52 19.74 -22.03 30.32
CA VAL A 52 21.11 -21.57 30.57
C VAL A 52 22.04 -21.92 29.38
N GLY A 53 21.75 -22.99 28.65
CA GLY A 53 22.42 -23.39 27.42
C GLY A 53 22.24 -22.40 26.24
N SER A 54 21.09 -21.74 26.06
CA SER A 54 20.90 -20.78 24.97
C SER A 54 21.67 -19.48 25.24
N ILE A 55 21.73 -19.04 26.49
CA ILE A 55 22.53 -17.87 26.91
C ILE A 55 24.02 -18.12 26.69
N LEU A 56 24.50 -19.33 27.02
CA LEU A 56 25.90 -19.72 26.81
C LEU A 56 26.25 -19.84 25.31
N THR A 57 25.30 -20.28 24.48
CA THR A 57 25.49 -20.37 23.01
C THR A 57 25.56 -18.98 22.40
N ASP A 58 24.69 -18.03 22.81
CA ASP A 58 24.72 -16.65 22.34
C ASP A 58 25.99 -15.91 22.76
N LEU A 59 26.43 -16.12 24.01
CA LEU A 59 27.69 -15.57 24.51
C LEU A 59 28.91 -16.16 23.76
N ALA A 60 28.91 -17.45 23.49
CA ALA A 60 29.99 -18.13 22.75
C ALA A 60 30.01 -17.65 21.28
N THR A 61 28.85 -17.49 20.65
CA THR A 61 28.74 -16.98 19.29
C THR A 61 29.20 -15.52 19.20
N THR A 62 28.82 -14.68 20.16
CA THR A 62 29.27 -13.29 20.26
C THR A 62 30.78 -13.19 20.46
N ALA A 63 31.35 -14.04 21.31
CA ALA A 63 32.82 -14.08 21.56
C ALA A 63 33.62 -14.50 20.32
N VAL A 64 33.08 -15.40 19.49
CA VAL A 64 33.77 -15.93 18.29
C VAL A 64 33.52 -15.05 17.06
N THR A 65 32.29 -14.53 16.86
CA THR A 65 31.90 -13.82 15.64
C THR A 65 31.85 -12.30 15.80
N GLY A 66 31.92 -11.78 17.01
CA GLY A 66 31.73 -10.36 17.34
C GLY A 66 30.30 -9.86 17.03
N LYS A 67 29.36 -10.78 16.80
CA LYS A 67 27.95 -10.49 16.50
C LYS A 67 27.05 -10.88 17.65
N SER A 68 26.13 -10.00 18.02
CA SER A 68 25.05 -10.28 18.96
C SER A 68 23.71 -10.02 18.28
N THR A 69 22.74 -10.90 18.53
CA THR A 69 21.38 -10.77 17.97
C THR A 69 20.37 -10.84 19.10
N THR A 70 19.47 -9.86 19.14
CA THR A 70 18.47 -9.71 20.21
C THR A 70 17.08 -9.43 19.60
N GLN A 71 16.01 -9.93 20.24
CA GLN A 71 14.63 -9.55 19.94
C GLN A 71 14.29 -8.28 20.70
N HIS A 72 13.55 -7.40 20.04
CA HIS A 72 13.21 -6.05 20.52
C HIS A 72 11.70 -5.79 20.44
N ASP A 73 10.93 -6.34 21.38
CA ASP A 73 9.48 -6.14 21.48
C ASP A 73 9.11 -4.70 21.87
N GLU A 74 10.03 -3.98 22.55
CA GLU A 74 9.89 -2.57 22.92
C GLU A 74 9.64 -1.65 21.72
N TYR A 75 10.02 -2.06 20.51
CA TYR A 75 9.81 -1.28 19.28
C TYR A 75 8.47 -1.59 18.57
N ALA A 76 7.67 -2.50 19.10
CA ALA A 76 6.39 -2.87 18.49
C ALA A 76 5.43 -1.68 18.30
N PRO A 77 5.31 -0.71 19.22
CA PRO A 77 4.48 0.49 19.02
C PRO A 77 4.94 1.31 17.81
N SER A 78 6.26 1.55 17.64
CA SER A 78 6.81 2.32 16.53
C SER A 78 6.60 1.61 15.19
N VAL A 79 6.71 0.29 15.18
CA VAL A 79 6.42 -0.53 13.98
C VAL A 79 4.93 -0.46 13.62
N ARG A 80 4.03 -0.52 14.61
CA ARG A 80 2.59 -0.36 14.38
C ARG A 80 2.27 1.01 13.77
N GLU A 81 2.81 2.07 14.32
CA GLU A 81 2.62 3.43 13.79
C GLU A 81 3.11 3.55 12.34
N ALA A 82 4.26 2.97 12.03
CA ALA A 82 4.79 2.93 10.66
C ALA A 82 3.89 2.15 9.70
N ILE A 83 3.27 1.05 10.14
CA ILE A 83 2.30 0.30 9.33
C ILE A 83 1.07 1.16 9.05
N VAL A 84 0.50 1.84 10.05
CA VAL A 84 -0.65 2.74 9.88
C VAL A 84 -0.32 3.84 8.88
N LYS A 85 0.86 4.45 9.02
CA LYS A 85 1.34 5.47 8.07
C LYS A 85 1.49 4.90 6.66
N ALA A 86 2.12 3.73 6.52
CA ALA A 86 2.31 3.09 5.22
C ALA A 86 0.98 2.76 4.52
N LEU A 87 -0.03 2.30 5.26
CA LEU A 87 -1.38 2.10 4.73
C LEU A 87 -2.03 3.43 4.33
N SER A 88 -1.78 4.51 5.08
CA SER A 88 -2.27 5.86 4.75
C SER A 88 -1.62 6.44 3.48
N ASP A 89 -0.42 5.98 3.12
CA ASP A 89 0.30 6.36 1.90
C ASP A 89 -0.19 5.58 0.66
N VAL A 90 -1.06 4.57 0.84
CA VAL A 90 -1.71 3.89 -0.29
C VAL A 90 -2.74 4.80 -0.91
N THR A 91 -2.59 5.08 -2.21
CA THR A 91 -3.37 6.11 -2.93
C THR A 91 -4.88 5.93 -2.82
N ARG A 92 -5.37 4.68 -2.86
CA ARG A 92 -6.81 4.38 -2.76
C ARG A 92 -7.33 4.22 -1.34
N PHE A 93 -6.47 4.18 -0.33
CA PHE A 93 -6.90 3.94 1.04
C PHE A 93 -7.23 5.24 1.77
N ARG A 94 -8.33 5.24 2.49
CA ARG A 94 -8.65 6.20 3.53
C ARG A 94 -8.62 5.48 4.86
N VAL A 95 -7.48 5.58 5.53
CA VAL A 95 -7.22 4.86 6.78
C VAL A 95 -7.95 5.52 7.94
N ILE A 96 -8.56 4.69 8.77
CA ILE A 96 -9.18 5.04 10.05
C ILE A 96 -8.43 4.25 11.11
N ASP A 97 -7.70 4.96 11.98
CA ASP A 97 -7.00 4.37 13.13
C ASP A 97 -7.67 4.82 14.42
N GLY A 98 -7.86 3.91 15.36
CA GLY A 98 -8.51 4.16 16.64
C GLY A 98 -9.80 3.37 16.83
N ASP A 99 -10.57 3.77 17.84
CA ASP A 99 -11.86 3.13 18.15
C ASP A 99 -12.87 3.40 17.04
N PHE A 100 -13.27 2.35 16.36
CA PHE A 100 -14.30 2.38 15.32
C PHE A 100 -15.28 1.24 15.55
N HIS A 101 -16.54 1.49 15.16
CA HIS A 101 -17.55 0.44 15.13
C HIS A 101 -17.59 -0.17 13.73
N LEU A 102 -17.39 -1.48 13.63
CA LEU A 102 -17.46 -2.22 12.35
C LEU A 102 -18.78 -1.98 11.63
N ASP A 103 -19.87 -1.82 12.40
CA ASP A 103 -21.21 -1.55 11.86
C ASP A 103 -21.29 -0.20 11.14
N GLU A 104 -20.53 0.82 11.57
CA GLU A 104 -20.45 2.13 10.90
C GLU A 104 -19.65 2.05 9.59
N LEU A 105 -18.67 1.15 9.54
CA LEU A 105 -17.92 0.86 8.32
C LEU A 105 -18.76 0.08 7.31
N ALA A 106 -19.52 -0.92 7.80
CA ALA A 106 -20.35 -1.80 6.97
C ALA A 106 -21.52 -1.08 6.28
N GLY A 107 -21.95 0.08 6.78
CA GLY A 107 -22.97 0.93 6.15
C GLY A 107 -22.52 1.62 4.88
N ASN A 108 -21.24 1.54 4.51
CA ASN A 108 -20.67 2.16 3.33
C ASN A 108 -20.06 1.11 2.40
N GLU A 109 -20.23 1.33 1.12
CA GLU A 109 -19.69 0.52 0.04
C GLU A 109 -18.19 0.26 0.22
N GLU A 110 -17.74 -0.99 0.17
CA GLU A 110 -16.32 -1.40 0.17
C GLU A 110 -15.45 -0.86 1.34
N ALA A 111 -15.77 -1.25 2.56
CA ALA A 111 -14.89 -1.03 3.70
C ALA A 111 -14.04 -2.28 4.00
N LEU A 112 -12.78 -2.06 4.30
CA LEU A 112 -11.81 -3.10 4.63
C LEU A 112 -11.35 -2.94 6.08
N TYR A 113 -10.94 -4.04 6.67
CA TYR A 113 -10.38 -4.11 8.00
C TYR A 113 -9.00 -4.77 7.94
N VAL A 114 -8.00 -4.14 8.54
CA VAL A 114 -6.63 -4.69 8.62
C VAL A 114 -6.35 -5.11 10.05
N ASP A 115 -6.06 -6.37 10.26
CA ASP A 115 -5.38 -6.85 11.46
C ASP A 115 -4.00 -7.39 11.10
N GLY A 116 -3.18 -7.66 12.12
CA GLY A 116 -1.85 -8.17 11.82
C GLY A 116 -1.06 -8.60 13.03
N THR A 117 0.12 -9.10 12.70
CA THR A 117 1.05 -9.64 13.68
C THR A 117 2.46 -9.18 13.36
N ILE A 118 3.13 -8.56 14.32
CA ILE A 118 4.57 -8.33 14.26
C ILE A 118 5.24 -9.64 14.69
N ASN A 119 5.76 -10.39 13.72
CA ASN A 119 6.30 -11.72 13.94
C ASN A 119 7.67 -11.68 14.62
N SER A 120 8.50 -10.69 14.29
CA SER A 120 9.79 -10.45 14.91
C SER A 120 10.32 -9.05 14.63
N ILE A 121 11.06 -8.51 15.60
CA ILE A 121 11.93 -7.35 15.44
C ILE A 121 13.28 -7.79 15.97
N THR A 122 14.24 -8.02 15.08
CA THR A 122 15.53 -8.61 15.41
C THR A 122 16.65 -7.61 15.19
N GLY A 123 17.27 -7.16 16.27
CA GLY A 123 18.48 -6.33 16.22
C GLY A 123 19.74 -7.17 16.22
N THR A 124 20.67 -6.85 15.35
CA THR A 124 21.99 -7.44 15.29
C THR A 124 23.04 -6.34 15.44
N SER A 125 24.00 -6.53 16.33
CA SER A 125 25.18 -5.66 16.45
C SER A 125 26.43 -6.42 16.10
N GLN A 126 27.41 -5.75 15.53
CA GLN A 126 28.74 -6.31 15.30
C GLN A 126 29.80 -5.26 15.65
N VAL A 127 30.96 -5.76 16.09
CA VAL A 127 32.15 -4.95 16.35
C VAL A 127 33.22 -5.31 15.34
N THR A 128 33.66 -4.33 14.56
CA THR A 128 34.74 -4.50 13.59
C THR A 128 36.02 -3.87 14.16
N PRO A 129 37.05 -4.68 14.45
CA PRO A 129 38.32 -4.17 14.92
C PRO A 129 38.93 -3.16 13.93
N SER A 130 39.47 -2.06 14.44
CA SER A 130 40.20 -1.11 13.60
C SER A 130 41.52 -1.71 13.13
N THR A 131 41.82 -1.58 11.85
CA THR A 131 43.15 -1.92 11.29
C THR A 131 44.15 -0.79 11.44
N VAL A 132 43.69 0.39 11.90
CA VAL A 132 44.53 1.57 12.11
C VAL A 132 44.92 1.64 13.57
N LYS A 133 46.22 1.80 13.83
CA LYS A 133 46.74 1.93 15.19
C LYS A 133 46.10 3.12 15.88
N ASP A 134 45.70 2.94 17.14
CA ASP A 134 45.07 3.95 18.00
C ASP A 134 43.64 4.39 17.58
N LYS A 135 43.02 3.74 16.60
CA LYS A 135 41.59 3.93 16.31
C LYS A 135 40.74 2.90 17.07
N PRO A 136 39.65 3.33 17.72
CA PRO A 136 38.73 2.40 18.39
C PRO A 136 38.04 1.48 17.37
N ALA A 137 37.61 0.31 17.82
CA ALA A 137 36.79 -0.58 17.05
C ALA A 137 35.45 0.08 16.66
N GLU A 138 34.97 -0.16 15.45
CA GLU A 138 33.71 0.38 14.97
C GLU A 138 32.57 -0.59 15.31
N GLN A 139 31.55 -0.06 15.97
CA GLN A 139 30.31 -0.81 16.23
C GLN A 139 29.27 -0.42 15.19
N SER A 140 28.59 -1.44 14.64
CA SER A 140 27.52 -1.26 13.67
C SER A 140 26.31 -2.12 14.03
N TYR A 141 25.15 -1.68 13.56
CA TYR A 141 23.84 -2.19 13.94
C TYR A 141 23.01 -2.48 12.70
N LYS A 142 22.14 -3.47 12.79
CA LYS A 142 21.17 -3.85 11.76
C LYS A 142 19.88 -4.30 12.45
N VAL A 143 18.72 -3.89 11.93
CA VAL A 143 17.41 -4.32 12.41
C VAL A 143 16.63 -4.98 11.28
N LEU A 144 16.02 -6.13 11.56
CA LEU A 144 15.14 -6.87 10.67
C LEU A 144 13.74 -6.90 11.28
N ILE A 145 12.72 -6.54 10.51
CA ILE A 145 11.32 -6.53 10.93
C ILE A 145 10.53 -7.46 10.03
N ASN A 146 9.74 -8.35 10.62
CA ASN A 146 8.83 -9.24 9.90
C ASN A 146 7.41 -9.06 10.43
N VAL A 147 6.46 -8.80 9.52
CA VAL A 147 5.07 -8.52 9.85
C VAL A 147 4.16 -9.33 8.94
N THR A 148 3.09 -9.86 9.47
CA THR A 148 1.95 -10.40 8.71
C THR A 148 0.79 -9.43 8.82
N LEU A 149 0.24 -9.00 7.69
CA LEU A 149 -0.99 -8.21 7.64
C LEU A 149 -2.09 -9.03 6.95
N ASN A 150 -3.27 -9.02 7.54
CA ASN A 150 -4.46 -9.64 6.99
C ASN A 150 -5.47 -8.54 6.66
N LEU A 151 -5.96 -8.54 5.45
CA LEU A 151 -6.99 -7.63 4.97
C LEU A 151 -8.30 -8.40 4.82
N LYS A 152 -9.35 -7.91 5.45
CA LYS A 152 -10.68 -8.52 5.47
C LYS A 152 -11.71 -7.54 4.96
N ASP A 153 -12.78 -8.05 4.37
CA ASP A 153 -14.00 -7.28 4.13
C ASP A 153 -14.66 -6.96 5.47
N ALA A 154 -14.89 -5.67 5.78
CA ALA A 154 -15.40 -5.25 7.08
C ALA A 154 -16.86 -5.71 7.33
N ARG A 155 -17.60 -6.05 6.29
CA ARG A 155 -18.99 -6.48 6.37
C ARG A 155 -19.14 -7.98 6.52
N THR A 156 -18.32 -8.77 5.81
CA THR A 156 -18.45 -10.24 5.78
C THR A 156 -17.44 -10.94 6.66
N ASP A 157 -16.42 -10.21 7.16
CA ASP A 157 -15.23 -10.74 7.86
C ASP A 157 -14.45 -11.78 7.03
N GLU A 158 -14.72 -11.84 5.72
CA GLU A 158 -14.00 -12.73 4.82
C GLU A 158 -12.60 -12.17 4.54
N ALA A 159 -11.60 -13.04 4.55
CA ALA A 159 -10.24 -12.68 4.19
C ALA A 159 -10.15 -12.31 2.71
N VAL A 160 -9.76 -11.07 2.42
CA VAL A 160 -9.55 -10.54 1.07
C VAL A 160 -8.09 -10.74 0.64
N ASP A 161 -7.16 -10.55 1.58
CA ASP A 161 -5.73 -10.70 1.35
C ASP A 161 -5.00 -11.02 2.66
N SER A 162 -3.87 -11.73 2.55
CA SER A 162 -2.95 -11.97 3.67
C SER A 162 -1.54 -11.97 3.12
N HIS A 163 -0.68 -11.09 3.65
CA HIS A 163 0.68 -10.97 3.16
C HIS A 163 1.70 -10.87 4.29
N ILE A 164 2.85 -11.54 4.08
CA ILE A 164 3.98 -11.51 5.00
C ILE A 164 5.04 -10.56 4.43
N PHE A 165 5.26 -9.46 5.12
CA PHE A 165 6.34 -8.53 4.83
C PHE A 165 7.58 -8.95 5.62
N SER A 166 8.50 -9.62 4.95
CA SER A 166 9.74 -10.12 5.54
C SER A 166 10.94 -9.34 5.04
N MET A 167 11.87 -9.04 5.93
CA MET A 167 13.16 -8.47 5.60
C MET A 167 14.25 -9.51 5.72
N THR A 168 15.19 -9.47 4.80
CA THR A 168 16.39 -10.31 4.79
C THR A 168 17.63 -9.46 5.01
N ASP A 169 18.74 -10.10 5.30
CA ASP A 169 20.04 -9.42 5.50
C ASP A 169 20.49 -8.57 4.30
N SER A 170 20.08 -8.93 3.08
CA SER A 170 20.39 -8.19 1.86
C SER A 170 19.56 -6.92 1.68
N ASP A 171 18.44 -6.83 2.38
CA ASP A 171 17.52 -5.68 2.24
C ASP A 171 17.98 -4.46 3.02
N ILE A 172 18.85 -4.63 4.01
CA ILE A 172 19.21 -3.62 5.00
C ILE A 172 20.72 -3.46 5.10
N SER A 173 21.15 -2.22 5.29
CA SER A 173 22.57 -1.88 5.48
C SER A 173 22.96 -1.86 6.95
N TRP A 174 24.25 -2.01 7.24
CA TRP A 174 24.77 -1.77 8.57
C TRP A 174 24.81 -0.28 8.88
N MET A 175 24.30 0.11 10.03
CA MET A 175 24.20 1.49 10.50
C MET A 175 25.11 1.74 11.70
N THR A 176 25.50 3.00 11.91
CA THR A 176 26.42 3.41 12.97
C THR A 176 25.77 3.46 14.34
N THR A 177 24.46 3.49 14.42
CA THR A 177 23.68 3.48 15.68
C THR A 177 22.46 2.59 15.57
N ALA A 178 21.98 2.10 16.72
CA ALA A 178 20.77 1.26 16.79
C ALA A 178 19.53 2.02 16.28
N ASP A 179 19.38 3.31 16.65
CA ASP A 179 18.24 4.14 16.22
C ASP A 179 18.21 4.31 14.68
N LYS A 180 19.38 4.54 14.06
CA LYS A 180 19.44 4.63 12.60
C LYS A 180 19.08 3.30 11.93
N ALA A 181 19.51 2.19 12.53
CA ALA A 181 19.17 0.86 12.01
C ALA A 181 17.66 0.56 12.13
N LEU A 182 17.04 0.96 13.25
CA LEU A 182 15.61 0.83 13.44
C LEU A 182 14.83 1.69 12.43
N ASN A 183 15.20 2.95 12.28
CA ASN A 183 14.54 3.86 11.35
C ASN A 183 14.66 3.38 9.90
N ASP A 184 15.85 2.91 9.46
CA ASP A 184 16.03 2.34 8.11
C ASP A 184 15.13 1.10 7.91
N ALA A 185 15.01 0.23 8.90
CA ALA A 185 14.14 -0.93 8.83
C ALA A 185 12.64 -0.54 8.76
N ILE A 186 12.23 0.44 9.56
CA ILE A 186 10.86 0.98 9.57
C ILE A 186 10.52 1.61 8.21
N ASP A 187 11.40 2.46 7.66
CA ASP A 187 11.17 3.12 6.38
C ASP A 187 11.06 2.12 5.22
N ARG A 188 11.88 1.08 5.24
CA ARG A 188 11.82 -0.01 4.24
C ARG A 188 10.55 -0.85 4.38
N LEU A 189 10.14 -1.16 5.60
CA LEU A 189 8.88 -1.85 5.85
C LEU A 189 7.71 -1.04 5.33
N ALA A 190 7.66 0.26 5.66
CA ALA A 190 6.60 1.17 5.22
C ALA A 190 6.54 1.25 3.68
N SER A 191 7.69 1.40 3.01
CA SER A 191 7.77 1.42 1.55
C SER A 191 7.23 0.12 0.93
N ARG A 192 7.61 -1.05 1.46
CA ARG A 192 7.12 -2.35 0.96
C ARG A 192 5.62 -2.52 1.13
N ILE A 193 5.07 -2.09 2.27
CA ILE A 193 3.63 -2.17 2.53
C ILE A 193 2.88 -1.26 1.54
N SER A 194 3.29 -0.01 1.41
CA SER A 194 2.63 0.95 0.51
C SER A 194 2.76 0.54 -0.97
N GLU A 195 3.92 0.06 -1.42
CA GLU A 195 4.12 -0.44 -2.78
C GLU A 195 3.24 -1.67 -3.07
N TYR A 196 3.20 -2.65 -2.15
CA TYR A 196 2.38 -3.85 -2.29
C TYR A 196 0.90 -3.50 -2.46
N TYR A 197 0.35 -2.68 -1.57
CA TYR A 197 -1.07 -2.33 -1.62
C TYR A 197 -1.40 -1.35 -2.75
N ASN A 198 -0.50 -0.43 -3.14
CA ASN A 198 -0.68 0.39 -4.35
C ASN A 198 -0.72 -0.46 -5.62
N HIS A 199 0.07 -1.54 -5.68
CA HIS A 199 0.01 -2.49 -6.80
C HIS A 199 -1.28 -3.34 -6.76
N ARG A 200 -1.71 -3.75 -5.59
CA ARG A 200 -2.91 -4.59 -5.40
C ARG A 200 -4.21 -3.80 -5.60
N TYR A 201 -4.21 -2.54 -5.19
CA TYR A 201 -5.34 -1.60 -5.26
C TYR A 201 -4.96 -0.36 -6.08
N PRO A 202 -4.66 -0.52 -7.38
CA PRO A 202 -4.25 0.61 -8.20
C PRO A 202 -5.39 1.62 -8.37
N LEU A 203 -5.03 2.89 -8.48
CA LEU A 203 -5.96 3.94 -8.85
C LEU A 203 -6.34 3.77 -10.31
N HIS A 204 -7.64 3.76 -10.59
CA HIS A 204 -8.20 3.68 -11.92
C HIS A 204 -8.97 4.96 -12.23
N GLY A 205 -8.88 5.44 -13.46
CA GLY A 205 -9.65 6.54 -13.97
C GLY A 205 -10.03 6.31 -15.42
N SER A 206 -10.92 7.14 -15.93
CA SER A 206 -11.38 7.13 -17.31
C SER A 206 -10.94 8.40 -18.02
N ILE A 207 -10.66 8.29 -19.31
CA ILE A 207 -10.51 9.47 -20.16
C ILE A 207 -11.93 9.99 -20.45
N VAL A 208 -12.24 11.18 -19.93
CA VAL A 208 -13.57 11.79 -20.05
C VAL A 208 -13.68 12.70 -21.25
N GLU A 209 -12.56 13.33 -21.65
CA GLU A 209 -12.53 14.22 -22.80
C GLU A 209 -11.16 14.21 -23.48
N ARG A 210 -11.16 14.45 -24.79
CA ARG A 210 -9.95 14.66 -25.58
C ARG A 210 -9.60 16.16 -25.55
N GLY A 211 -8.33 16.46 -25.25
CA GLY A 211 -7.81 17.82 -25.29
C GLY A 211 -7.17 18.14 -26.65
N GLU A 212 -5.97 18.70 -26.63
CA GLU A 212 -5.27 19.11 -27.84
C GLU A 212 -4.85 17.94 -28.73
N GLU A 213 -5.06 18.09 -30.03
CA GLU A 213 -4.58 17.20 -31.08
C GLU A 213 -3.57 17.93 -31.97
N LYS A 214 -2.47 17.27 -32.34
CA LYS A 214 -1.46 17.82 -33.24
C LYS A 214 -0.93 16.72 -34.16
N LYS A 215 -1.04 16.95 -35.49
CA LYS A 215 -0.59 16.01 -36.52
C LYS A 215 -1.22 14.63 -36.32
N ASP A 216 -2.53 14.54 -36.22
CA ASP A 216 -3.32 13.32 -36.01
C ASP A 216 -2.94 12.51 -34.76
N LYS A 217 -2.27 13.17 -33.79
CA LYS A 217 -1.90 12.55 -32.51
C LYS A 217 -2.50 13.33 -31.35
N GLN A 218 -3.21 12.61 -30.49
CA GLN A 218 -3.72 13.18 -29.24
C GLN A 218 -2.54 13.57 -28.35
N ARG A 219 -2.49 14.84 -27.92
CA ARG A 219 -1.43 15.38 -27.06
C ARG A 219 -1.84 15.45 -25.63
N THR A 220 -3.06 15.85 -25.38
CA THR A 220 -3.61 15.96 -24.03
C THR A 220 -4.98 15.30 -23.96
N VAL A 221 -5.34 14.84 -22.77
CA VAL A 221 -6.65 14.28 -22.44
C VAL A 221 -7.04 14.72 -21.03
N TYR A 222 -8.33 14.72 -20.75
CA TYR A 222 -8.86 14.92 -19.40
C TYR A 222 -9.24 13.55 -18.82
N ILE A 223 -8.93 13.36 -17.54
CA ILE A 223 -9.28 12.14 -16.80
C ILE A 223 -10.13 12.49 -15.57
N ASP A 224 -10.98 11.57 -15.14
CA ASP A 224 -11.86 11.69 -13.98
C ASP A 224 -11.15 11.40 -12.63
N LEU A 225 -9.93 11.89 -12.50
CA LEU A 225 -9.13 11.83 -11.27
C LEU A 225 -8.69 13.24 -10.90
N GLY A 226 -8.91 13.64 -9.65
CA GLY A 226 -8.56 14.95 -9.13
C GLY A 226 -8.09 14.88 -7.67
N ASN A 227 -8.23 15.98 -6.95
CA ASN A 227 -7.82 16.09 -5.55
C ASN A 227 -8.50 15.04 -4.64
N ASN A 228 -9.75 14.68 -4.92
CA ASN A 228 -10.49 13.66 -4.17
C ASN A 228 -9.81 12.29 -4.23
N CYS A 229 -9.08 11.99 -5.32
CA CYS A 229 -8.33 10.76 -5.49
C CYS A 229 -6.83 10.93 -5.21
N ARG A 230 -6.44 12.04 -4.57
CA ARG A 230 -5.01 12.39 -4.32
C ARG A 230 -4.19 12.34 -5.62
N ALA A 231 -4.79 12.76 -6.75
CA ALA A 231 -4.08 12.90 -8.00
C ALA A 231 -3.05 14.03 -7.87
N GLU A 232 -1.82 13.79 -8.36
CA GLU A 232 -0.72 14.74 -8.25
C GLU A 232 -0.08 15.00 -9.59
N LYS A 233 0.38 16.25 -9.79
CA LYS A 233 1.16 16.62 -10.96
C LYS A 233 2.39 15.73 -11.10
N GLY A 234 2.55 15.17 -12.29
CA GLY A 234 3.66 14.27 -12.59
C GLY A 234 3.35 12.79 -12.46
N GLN A 235 2.23 12.42 -11.82
CA GLN A 235 1.78 11.03 -11.70
C GLN A 235 1.52 10.44 -13.10
N GLN A 236 1.88 9.16 -13.28
CA GLN A 236 1.78 8.47 -14.56
C GLN A 236 0.74 7.36 -14.51
N PHE A 237 0.03 7.19 -15.63
CA PHE A 237 -0.96 6.14 -15.80
C PHE A 237 -0.75 5.41 -17.13
N ASN A 238 -1.01 4.12 -17.14
CA ASN A 238 -1.11 3.36 -18.39
C ASN A 238 -2.54 3.47 -18.94
N ILE A 239 -2.66 3.63 -20.25
CA ILE A 239 -3.94 3.65 -20.95
C ILE A 239 -4.25 2.23 -21.42
N TYR A 240 -5.44 1.76 -21.09
CA TYR A 240 -5.93 0.47 -21.54
C TYR A 240 -7.21 0.64 -22.37
N VAL A 241 -7.36 -0.18 -23.39
CA VAL A 241 -8.63 -0.40 -24.08
C VAL A 241 -9.17 -1.75 -23.65
N LEU A 242 -10.45 -1.79 -23.34
CA LEU A 242 -11.16 -3.04 -23.09
C LEU A 242 -11.61 -3.62 -24.41
N LYS A 243 -11.20 -4.85 -24.71
CA LYS A 243 -11.60 -5.61 -25.89
C LYS A 243 -12.30 -6.89 -25.46
N SER A 244 -13.39 -7.22 -26.15
CA SER A 244 -14.00 -8.53 -25.98
C SER A 244 -13.32 -9.53 -26.93
N ILE A 245 -12.70 -10.57 -26.37
CA ILE A 245 -12.06 -11.66 -27.12
C ILE A 245 -12.75 -12.95 -26.70
N ALA A 246 -13.45 -13.59 -27.61
CA ALA A 246 -14.21 -14.83 -27.36
C ALA A 246 -15.18 -14.70 -26.15
N GLY A 247 -15.87 -13.55 -26.02
CA GLY A 247 -16.81 -13.28 -24.94
C GLY A 247 -16.18 -12.94 -23.58
N ARG A 248 -14.85 -12.80 -23.52
CA ARG A 248 -14.11 -12.39 -22.31
C ARG A 248 -13.52 -11.01 -22.48
N GLU A 249 -13.59 -10.19 -21.44
CA GLU A 249 -12.92 -8.89 -21.45
C GLU A 249 -11.40 -9.06 -21.33
N ALA A 250 -10.67 -8.44 -22.24
CA ALA A 250 -9.22 -8.36 -22.24
C ALA A 250 -8.78 -6.89 -22.22
N ARG A 251 -7.78 -6.57 -21.39
CA ARG A 251 -7.17 -5.24 -21.32
C ARG A 251 -5.95 -5.21 -22.24
N GLN A 252 -5.91 -4.26 -23.17
CA GLN A 252 -4.76 -4.00 -24.02
C GLN A 252 -4.17 -2.64 -23.68
N GLU A 253 -2.91 -2.59 -23.26
CA GLU A 253 -2.18 -1.32 -23.09
C GLU A 253 -1.98 -0.68 -24.46
N ILE A 254 -2.38 0.59 -24.60
CA ILE A 254 -2.27 1.36 -25.83
C ILE A 254 -1.44 2.62 -25.66
N GLY A 255 -1.09 3.02 -24.42
CA GLY A 255 -0.33 4.23 -24.22
C GLY A 255 -0.08 4.55 -22.76
N ARG A 256 0.46 5.75 -22.53
CA ARG A 256 0.72 6.30 -21.19
C ARG A 256 0.37 7.76 -21.09
N LEU A 257 -0.10 8.16 -19.91
CA LEU A 257 -0.41 9.52 -19.54
C LEU A 257 0.50 9.99 -18.42
N LYS A 258 0.66 11.31 -18.34
CA LYS A 258 1.27 11.99 -17.19
C LYS A 258 0.40 13.20 -16.84
N ILE A 259 0.00 13.34 -15.59
CA ILE A 259 -0.75 14.52 -15.12
C ILE A 259 0.13 15.76 -15.28
N GLU A 260 -0.38 16.74 -16.03
CA GLU A 260 0.22 18.08 -16.16
C GLU A 260 -0.36 19.06 -15.14
N GLU A 261 -1.67 18.95 -14.88
CA GLU A 261 -2.39 19.82 -13.97
C GLU A 261 -3.58 19.10 -13.35
N VAL A 262 -3.79 19.26 -12.04
CA VAL A 262 -4.99 18.85 -11.33
C VAL A 262 -5.94 20.04 -11.33
N MET A 263 -7.10 19.90 -11.98
CA MET A 263 -8.02 21.02 -12.26
C MET A 263 -9.18 21.12 -11.27
N GLY A 264 -9.28 20.21 -10.31
CA GLY A 264 -10.37 20.20 -9.33
C GLY A 264 -10.41 18.89 -8.55
N ASP A 265 -11.56 18.64 -7.96
CA ASP A 265 -11.75 17.49 -7.08
C ASP A 265 -11.77 16.16 -7.84
N ASP A 266 -12.24 16.14 -9.07
CA ASP A 266 -12.47 14.95 -9.88
C ASP A 266 -11.93 15.05 -11.32
N LEU A 267 -11.09 16.06 -11.62
CA LEU A 267 -10.62 16.30 -12.99
C LEU A 267 -9.12 16.64 -13.00
N SER A 268 -8.41 16.05 -13.96
CA SER A 268 -7.02 16.40 -14.27
C SER A 268 -6.77 16.46 -15.77
N LEU A 269 -5.92 17.40 -16.17
CA LEU A 269 -5.35 17.48 -17.51
C LEU A 269 -4.09 16.61 -17.57
N CYS A 270 -4.03 15.71 -18.53
CA CYS A 270 -2.92 14.81 -18.73
C CYS A 270 -2.30 14.97 -20.11
N LYS A 271 -0.98 14.86 -20.18
CA LYS A 271 -0.23 14.74 -21.42
C LYS A 271 -0.09 13.28 -21.81
N VAL A 272 -0.31 12.97 -23.09
CA VAL A 272 -0.01 11.67 -23.67
C VAL A 272 1.51 11.55 -23.88
N THR A 273 2.16 10.63 -23.19
CA THR A 273 3.61 10.43 -23.25
C THR A 273 4.00 9.27 -24.17
N LYS A 274 3.07 8.33 -24.35
CA LYS A 274 3.20 7.19 -25.28
C LYS A 274 1.81 6.83 -25.79
N GLY A 275 1.67 6.58 -27.09
CA GLY A 275 0.44 6.18 -27.76
C GLY A 275 0.58 6.32 -29.25
#